data_a312594f967c03d1bfe8f3ac7dbce3a9
#
_entry.id   a312594f967c03d1bfe8f3ac7dbce3a9
#
_cell.length_a   1.000
_cell.length_b   1.000
_cell.length_c   1.000
_cell.angle_alpha   90.00
_cell.angle_beta   90.00
_cell.angle_gamma   90.00
#
_symmetry.space_group_name_H-M   'P 1'
#
loop_
_entity.id
_entity.type
_entity.pdbx_description
1 polymer ?
#
loop_
_entity_poly.entity_id
_entity_poly.type
_entity_poly.pdbx_seq_one_letter_code
_entity_poly.pdbx_strand_id
1 'polypeptide(L)'
;RTLDELAIGEPLIIVGEVLLPVTFVLLVRDEKAEIKKIATHPHAEAQCRKFIAKNYPSAELISTNSTAAAAEALVKGEFDAAIAAEVAAQTYGLKVLNKNIGDADGAVTRFVLVSKPGSLPAPTGFDRTSLAAFIGIDHAGALLEVLTEFAVRGVNLTFIQSRPTGRELGHYHFIIDAEGHINDARVGDALTGLRRICEDIRFLGSYPRAD
;
A
#
# COMPACT_ATOMS: atom_id res chain seq x y z
N ARG A 1 -9.04 -1.45 -3.88
CA ARG A 1 -9.18 -1.94 -5.26
C ARG A 1 -8.18 -3.06 -5.57
N THR A 2 -6.86 -2.88 -5.43
CA THR A 2 -5.86 -3.95 -5.67
C THR A 2 -6.11 -5.20 -4.83
N LEU A 3 -6.38 -5.04 -3.52
CA LEU A 3 -6.67 -6.17 -2.63
C LEU A 3 -7.97 -6.90 -3.02
N ASP A 4 -8.96 -6.18 -3.51
CA ASP A 4 -10.22 -6.80 -3.95
C ASP A 4 -9.99 -7.65 -5.21
N GLU A 5 -9.20 -7.15 -6.17
CA GLU A 5 -8.83 -7.92 -7.37
C GLU A 5 -8.03 -9.18 -7.02
N LEU A 6 -7.11 -9.09 -6.06
CA LEU A 6 -6.38 -10.26 -5.57
C LEU A 6 -7.29 -11.27 -4.88
N ALA A 7 -8.30 -10.79 -4.10
CA ALA A 7 -9.18 -11.66 -3.33
C ALA A 7 -10.27 -12.33 -4.18
N ILE A 8 -10.88 -11.61 -5.14
CA ILE A 8 -12.07 -12.07 -5.87
C ILE A 8 -11.93 -12.03 -7.41
N GLY A 9 -10.88 -11.40 -7.94
CA GLY A 9 -10.62 -11.33 -9.38
C GLY A 9 -10.02 -12.62 -9.96
N GLU A 10 -9.42 -12.51 -11.14
CA GLU A 10 -8.70 -13.63 -11.78
C GLU A 10 -7.62 -14.20 -10.85
N PRO A 11 -7.36 -15.52 -10.90
CA PRO A 11 -6.34 -16.15 -10.07
C PRO A 11 -4.95 -15.58 -10.33
N LEU A 12 -4.41 -14.88 -9.33
CA LEU A 12 -3.05 -14.37 -9.31
C LEU A 12 -2.39 -14.77 -7.99
N ILE A 13 -1.08 -14.96 -8.02
CA ILE A 13 -0.26 -15.19 -6.83
C ILE A 13 0.82 -14.13 -6.69
N ILE A 14 1.08 -13.73 -5.46
CA ILE A 14 2.17 -12.82 -5.10
C ILE A 14 3.44 -13.68 -5.01
N VAL A 15 4.48 -13.26 -5.73
CA VAL A 15 5.78 -13.94 -5.78
C VAL A 15 6.93 -13.08 -5.23
N GLY A 16 6.63 -11.86 -4.83
CA GLY A 16 7.60 -10.94 -4.23
C GLY A 16 6.97 -9.62 -3.85
N GLU A 17 7.73 -8.81 -3.12
CA GLU A 17 7.32 -7.46 -2.74
C GLU A 17 8.50 -6.50 -2.79
N VAL A 18 8.19 -5.21 -2.95
CA VAL A 18 9.14 -4.10 -2.90
C VAL A 18 8.54 -3.01 -2.03
N LEU A 19 9.33 -2.51 -1.09
CA LEU A 19 8.97 -1.37 -0.25
C LEU A 19 9.58 -0.11 -0.83
N LEU A 20 8.74 0.86 -1.19
CA LEU A 20 9.18 2.13 -1.74
C LEU A 20 8.87 3.25 -0.73
N PRO A 21 9.89 3.92 -0.18
CA PRO A 21 9.67 5.10 0.65
C PRO A 21 8.91 6.19 -0.11
N VAL A 22 7.87 6.75 0.53
CA VAL A 22 7.10 7.86 -0.01
C VAL A 22 7.71 9.15 0.51
N THR A 23 8.43 9.85 -0.37
CA THR A 23 9.01 11.16 -0.06
C THR A 23 8.42 12.21 -0.98
N PHE A 24 8.15 13.38 -0.41
CA PHE A 24 7.69 14.54 -1.17
C PHE A 24 8.74 15.64 -1.14
N VAL A 25 8.85 16.33 -2.27
CA VAL A 25 9.70 17.50 -2.44
C VAL A 25 8.88 18.67 -3.01
N LEU A 26 9.29 19.89 -2.70
CA LEU A 26 8.78 21.09 -3.36
C LEU A 26 9.65 21.40 -4.58
N LEU A 27 9.04 21.36 -5.74
CA LEU A 27 9.66 21.61 -7.04
C LEU A 27 9.36 23.01 -7.53
N VAL A 28 10.34 23.66 -8.13
CA VAL A 28 10.25 24.99 -8.76
C VAL A 28 11.02 25.00 -10.08
N ARG A 29 10.71 25.97 -10.94
CA ARG A 29 11.51 26.28 -12.14
C ARG A 29 12.71 27.15 -11.79
N ASP A 30 12.48 28.14 -10.92
CA ASP A 30 13.49 29.06 -10.41
C ASP A 30 13.38 29.18 -8.89
N GLU A 31 14.49 28.98 -8.18
CA GLU A 31 14.57 29.02 -6.72
C GLU A 31 14.28 30.40 -6.12
N LYS A 32 14.39 31.47 -6.94
CA LYS A 32 14.17 32.86 -6.52
C LYS A 32 12.73 33.34 -6.80
N ALA A 33 11.90 32.54 -7.47
CA ALA A 33 10.55 32.93 -7.79
C ALA A 33 9.67 33.00 -6.54
N GLU A 34 8.79 34.01 -6.49
CA GLU A 34 7.74 34.07 -5.47
C GLU A 34 6.74 32.95 -5.71
N ILE A 35 6.39 32.18 -4.65
CA ILE A 35 5.47 31.07 -4.72
C ILE A 35 4.10 31.52 -4.22
N LYS A 36 3.16 31.71 -5.16
CA LYS A 36 1.75 32.06 -4.91
C LYS A 36 0.81 30.89 -5.17
N LYS A 37 1.19 29.98 -6.09
CA LYS A 37 0.39 28.82 -6.48
C LYS A 37 1.21 27.55 -6.40
N ILE A 38 0.74 26.61 -5.58
CA ILE A 38 1.35 25.28 -5.41
C ILE A 38 0.38 24.23 -5.93
N ALA A 39 0.81 23.45 -6.93
CA ALA A 39 0.02 22.38 -7.50
C ALA A 39 0.42 21.02 -6.93
N THR A 40 -0.55 20.16 -6.67
CA THR A 40 -0.30 18.77 -6.29
C THR A 40 -1.57 17.92 -6.33
N HIS A 41 -1.43 16.60 -6.13
CA HIS A 41 -2.56 15.71 -5.94
C HIS A 41 -3.08 15.82 -4.49
N PRO A 42 -4.41 15.77 -4.23
CA PRO A 42 -4.99 15.90 -2.88
C PRO A 42 -4.39 14.98 -1.82
N HIS A 43 -4.00 13.76 -2.19
CA HIS A 43 -3.30 12.85 -1.27
C HIS A 43 -1.92 13.35 -0.84
N ALA A 44 -1.16 13.97 -1.73
CA ALA A 44 0.14 14.53 -1.41
C ALA A 44 -0.01 15.83 -0.60
N GLU A 45 -1.00 16.66 -0.93
CA GLU A 45 -1.36 17.84 -0.14
C GLU A 45 -1.66 17.44 1.31
N ALA A 46 -2.51 16.43 1.51
CA ALA A 46 -2.87 15.94 2.85
C ALA A 46 -1.67 15.46 3.67
N GLN A 47 -0.62 14.99 3.02
CA GLN A 47 0.61 14.51 3.65
C GLN A 47 1.68 15.61 3.84
N CYS A 48 1.47 16.82 3.32
CA CYS A 48 2.41 17.94 3.40
C CYS A 48 1.79 19.18 4.07
N ARG A 49 0.67 19.05 4.76
CA ARG A 49 -0.10 20.17 5.32
C ARG A 49 0.69 21.06 6.27
N LYS A 50 1.45 20.43 7.19
CA LYS A 50 2.23 21.19 8.19
C LYS A 50 3.32 22.02 7.50
N PHE A 51 4.01 21.42 6.53
CA PHE A 51 5.02 22.12 5.75
C PHE A 51 4.43 23.32 4.99
N ILE A 52 3.32 23.11 4.29
CA ILE A 52 2.65 24.15 3.50
C ILE A 52 2.18 25.29 4.42
N ALA A 53 1.46 24.98 5.49
CA ALA A 53 0.95 25.96 6.44
C ALA A 53 2.04 26.79 7.11
N LYS A 54 3.20 26.18 7.39
CA LYS A 54 4.34 26.86 8.01
C LYS A 54 5.09 27.78 7.05
N ASN A 55 5.33 27.33 5.81
CA ASN A 55 6.26 28.02 4.89
C ASN A 55 5.53 28.84 3.82
N TYR A 56 4.30 28.46 3.47
CA TYR A 56 3.51 29.06 2.39
C TYR A 56 2.04 29.26 2.78
N PRO A 57 1.74 29.95 3.91
CA PRO A 57 0.38 30.04 4.46
C PRO A 57 -0.59 30.80 3.53
N SER A 58 -0.07 31.64 2.62
CA SER A 58 -0.87 32.45 1.69
C SER A 58 -0.90 31.87 0.27
N ALA A 59 -0.25 30.73 0.01
CA ALA A 59 -0.24 30.14 -1.30
C ALA A 59 -1.59 29.47 -1.62
N GLU A 60 -2.06 29.67 -2.84
CA GLU A 60 -3.21 28.98 -3.39
C GLU A 60 -2.82 27.52 -3.71
N LEU A 61 -3.58 26.55 -3.20
CA LEU A 61 -3.38 25.13 -3.49
C LEU A 61 -4.25 24.70 -4.66
N ILE A 62 -3.62 24.15 -5.68
CA ILE A 62 -4.29 23.70 -6.91
C ILE A 62 -4.24 22.19 -7.00
N SER A 63 -5.41 21.57 -7.00
CA SER A 63 -5.52 20.11 -7.15
C SER A 63 -5.28 19.67 -8.58
N THR A 64 -4.45 18.65 -8.75
CA THR A 64 -4.17 17.99 -10.02
C THR A 64 -4.47 16.49 -9.95
N ASN A 65 -4.62 15.85 -11.10
CA ASN A 65 -4.95 14.42 -11.20
C ASN A 65 -3.82 13.48 -10.71
N SER A 66 -2.58 13.99 -10.66
CA SER A 66 -1.43 13.29 -10.10
C SER A 66 -0.33 14.30 -9.73
N THR A 67 0.60 13.88 -8.88
CA THR A 67 1.79 14.69 -8.57
C THR A 67 2.69 14.89 -9.79
N ALA A 68 2.72 13.92 -10.72
CA ALA A 68 3.44 14.04 -11.99
C ALA A 68 2.77 15.10 -12.91
N ALA A 69 1.44 15.14 -12.98
CA ALA A 69 0.72 16.16 -13.73
C ALA A 69 0.98 17.56 -13.16
N ALA A 70 1.11 17.71 -11.83
CA ALA A 70 1.51 18.98 -11.23
C ALA A 70 2.91 19.41 -11.68
N ALA A 71 3.88 18.50 -11.71
CA ALA A 71 5.23 18.78 -12.17
C ALA A 71 5.28 19.14 -13.67
N GLU A 72 4.50 18.45 -14.51
CA GLU A 72 4.38 18.75 -15.93
C GLU A 72 3.79 20.16 -16.18
N ALA A 73 2.72 20.51 -15.47
CA ALA A 73 2.09 21.83 -15.56
C ALA A 73 3.01 22.96 -15.05
N LEU A 74 3.85 22.67 -14.02
CA LEU A 74 4.87 23.59 -13.55
C LEU A 74 5.90 23.91 -14.65
N VAL A 75 6.33 22.93 -15.44
CA VAL A 75 7.23 23.18 -16.60
C VAL A 75 6.58 24.16 -17.59
N LYS A 76 5.27 24.00 -17.85
CA LYS A 76 4.51 24.88 -18.75
C LYS A 76 4.28 26.30 -18.18
N GLY A 77 4.61 26.54 -16.92
CA GLY A 77 4.44 27.84 -16.28
C GLY A 77 3.04 28.12 -15.76
N GLU A 78 2.20 27.11 -15.62
CA GLU A 78 0.82 27.27 -15.13
C GLU A 78 0.80 27.54 -13.61
N PHE A 79 1.85 27.13 -12.89
CA PHE A 79 2.00 27.27 -11.44
C PHE A 79 3.41 27.74 -11.07
N ASP A 80 3.60 28.14 -9.81
CA ASP A 80 4.89 28.62 -9.33
C ASP A 80 5.71 27.48 -8.71
N ALA A 81 5.02 26.51 -8.08
CA ALA A 81 5.63 25.34 -7.47
C ALA A 81 4.73 24.09 -7.62
N ALA A 82 5.34 22.92 -7.46
CA ALA A 82 4.62 21.64 -7.40
C ALA A 82 5.16 20.76 -6.28
N ILE A 83 4.27 20.03 -5.61
CA ILE A 83 4.67 18.97 -4.67
C ILE A 83 4.57 17.64 -5.40
N ALA A 84 5.71 16.92 -5.48
CA ALA A 84 5.81 15.63 -6.15
C ALA A 84 6.91 14.76 -5.52
N ALA A 85 7.09 13.55 -6.04
CA ALA A 85 8.24 12.71 -5.72
C ALA A 85 9.53 13.30 -6.34
N GLU A 86 10.69 13.07 -5.70
CA GLU A 86 11.97 13.66 -6.15
C GLU A 86 12.35 13.26 -7.60
N VAL A 87 11.94 12.07 -8.04
CA VAL A 87 12.17 11.60 -9.42
C VAL A 87 11.58 12.56 -10.47
N ALA A 88 10.50 13.29 -10.14
CA ALA A 88 9.90 14.26 -11.05
C ALA A 88 10.84 15.44 -11.35
N ALA A 89 11.74 15.81 -10.42
CA ALA A 89 12.75 16.82 -10.68
C ALA A 89 13.65 16.44 -11.84
N GLN A 90 14.15 15.21 -11.86
CA GLN A 90 15.03 14.71 -12.91
C GLN A 90 14.26 14.54 -14.24
N THR A 91 13.04 13.97 -14.18
CA THR A 91 12.22 13.70 -15.36
C THR A 91 11.84 14.98 -16.11
N TYR A 92 11.54 16.04 -15.39
CA TYR A 92 11.01 17.30 -15.95
C TYR A 92 12.03 18.45 -15.93
N GLY A 93 13.27 18.22 -15.50
CA GLY A 93 14.30 19.27 -15.44
C GLY A 93 14.00 20.38 -14.43
N LEU A 94 13.28 20.07 -13.35
CA LEU A 94 12.89 20.99 -12.30
C LEU A 94 13.92 21.01 -11.16
N LYS A 95 13.91 22.10 -10.40
CA LYS A 95 14.76 22.25 -9.22
C LYS A 95 14.02 21.84 -7.96
N VAL A 96 14.72 21.16 -7.06
CA VAL A 96 14.21 20.80 -5.73
C VAL A 96 14.50 21.93 -4.76
N LEU A 97 13.50 22.66 -4.33
CA LEU A 97 13.61 23.75 -3.38
C LEU A 97 13.66 23.24 -1.93
N ASN A 98 12.79 22.30 -1.59
CA ASN A 98 12.75 21.67 -0.28
C ASN A 98 12.61 20.15 -0.42
N LYS A 99 13.37 19.40 0.40
CA LYS A 99 13.31 17.95 0.48
C LYS A 99 12.57 17.50 1.73
N ASN A 100 12.04 16.27 1.69
CA ASN A 100 11.40 15.61 2.84
C ASN A 100 10.32 16.47 3.50
N ILE A 101 9.39 17.00 2.69
CA ILE A 101 8.35 17.91 3.14
C ILE A 101 7.09 17.19 3.65
N GLY A 102 7.09 15.86 3.65
CA GLY A 102 5.99 15.04 4.19
C GLY A 102 5.85 15.18 5.70
N ASP A 103 4.61 15.21 6.19
CA ASP A 103 4.29 15.38 7.61
C ASP A 103 4.57 14.13 8.46
N ALA A 104 4.65 12.96 7.82
CA ALA A 104 4.93 11.67 8.44
C ALA A 104 6.29 11.15 7.98
N ASP A 105 7.16 10.85 8.94
CA ASP A 105 8.41 10.15 8.67
C ASP A 105 8.13 8.66 8.44
N GLY A 106 8.83 8.06 7.48
CA GLY A 106 8.80 6.62 7.24
C GLY A 106 7.56 6.10 6.51
N ALA A 107 6.81 6.97 5.83
CA ALA A 107 5.73 6.51 4.95
C ALA A 107 6.31 5.62 3.83
N VAL A 108 5.76 4.40 3.68
CA VAL A 108 6.21 3.41 2.70
C VAL A 108 5.01 2.88 1.93
N THR A 109 5.15 2.77 0.62
CA THR A 109 4.22 2.02 -0.22
C THR A 109 4.80 0.65 -0.49
N ARG A 110 4.02 -0.38 -0.17
CA ARG A 110 4.35 -1.76 -0.51
C ARG A 110 3.77 -2.10 -1.88
N PHE A 111 4.63 -2.47 -2.79
CA PHE A 111 4.27 -3.03 -4.09
C PHE A 111 4.45 -4.53 -4.05
N VAL A 112 3.53 -5.25 -4.68
CA VAL A 112 3.62 -6.72 -4.81
C VAL A 112 3.86 -7.10 -6.27
N LEU A 113 4.76 -8.05 -6.47
CA LEU A 113 4.98 -8.69 -7.76
C LEU A 113 4.03 -9.87 -7.87
N VAL A 114 3.18 -9.85 -8.88
CA VAL A 114 2.19 -10.90 -9.10
C VAL A 114 2.48 -11.70 -10.37
N SER A 115 2.11 -12.98 -10.33
CA SER A 115 2.18 -13.88 -11.48
C SER A 115 0.89 -14.70 -11.60
N LYS A 116 0.73 -15.38 -12.73
CA LYS A 116 -0.29 -16.45 -12.84
C LYS A 116 0.06 -17.58 -11.86
N PRO A 117 -0.93 -18.34 -11.39
CA PRO A 117 -0.69 -19.51 -10.54
C PRO A 117 0.36 -20.45 -11.12
N GLY A 118 1.30 -20.89 -10.30
CA GLY A 118 2.43 -21.71 -10.71
C GLY A 118 3.35 -22.02 -9.52
N SER A 119 4.63 -22.22 -9.79
CA SER A 119 5.62 -22.48 -8.74
C SER A 119 5.80 -21.29 -7.84
N LEU A 120 5.80 -21.50 -6.54
CA LEU A 120 6.13 -20.50 -5.53
C LEU A 120 7.66 -20.29 -5.46
N PRO A 121 8.10 -19.10 -5.03
CA PRO A 121 9.48 -18.90 -4.60
C PRO A 121 9.89 -19.94 -3.56
N ALA A 122 11.17 -20.30 -3.53
CA ALA A 122 11.69 -21.18 -2.49
C ALA A 122 11.68 -20.46 -1.12
N PRO A 123 11.48 -21.19 0.00
CA PRO A 123 11.57 -20.60 1.33
C PRO A 123 12.94 -19.97 1.57
N THR A 124 12.94 -18.78 2.15
CA THR A 124 14.18 -18.05 2.51
C THR A 124 14.45 -18.05 4.01
N GLY A 125 13.47 -18.42 4.82
CA GLY A 125 13.47 -18.25 6.27
C GLY A 125 13.01 -16.86 6.72
N PHE A 126 12.84 -15.93 5.79
CA PHE A 126 12.30 -14.60 6.02
C PHE A 126 11.21 -14.31 4.99
N ASP A 127 10.08 -15.00 5.17
CA ASP A 127 9.02 -15.05 4.18
C ASP A 127 7.72 -14.48 4.74
N ARG A 128 6.80 -14.19 3.83
CA ARG A 128 5.42 -13.78 4.10
C ARG A 128 4.47 -14.66 3.31
N THR A 129 3.41 -15.10 3.97
CA THR A 129 2.27 -15.76 3.33
C THR A 129 1.07 -14.85 3.37
N SER A 130 0.52 -14.55 2.22
CA SER A 130 -0.70 -13.73 2.06
C SER A 130 -1.88 -14.59 1.67
N LEU A 131 -3.03 -14.30 2.24
CA LEU A 131 -4.29 -15.01 1.94
C LEU A 131 -5.51 -14.08 2.08
N ALA A 132 -6.61 -14.49 1.48
CA ALA A 132 -7.94 -13.95 1.75
C ALA A 132 -8.80 -15.05 2.39
N ALA A 133 -9.31 -14.80 3.60
CA ALA A 133 -10.19 -15.67 4.33
C ALA A 133 -11.62 -15.16 4.21
N PHE A 134 -12.51 -15.96 3.65
CA PHE A 134 -13.93 -15.65 3.50
C PHE A 134 -14.69 -16.28 4.65
N ILE A 135 -15.27 -15.42 5.51
CA ILE A 135 -16.14 -15.88 6.57
C ILE A 135 -17.55 -15.98 5.97
N GLY A 136 -18.15 -17.16 6.04
CA GLY A 136 -19.49 -17.40 5.53
C GLY A 136 -20.54 -16.62 6.31
N ILE A 137 -21.23 -17.29 7.23
CA ILE A 137 -22.23 -16.64 8.08
C ILE A 137 -21.52 -15.86 9.20
N ASP A 138 -21.74 -14.54 9.23
CA ASP A 138 -21.21 -13.69 10.29
C ASP A 138 -21.80 -14.06 11.66
N HIS A 139 -20.94 -14.22 12.65
CA HIS A 139 -21.31 -14.51 14.02
C HIS A 139 -20.32 -13.93 15.02
N ALA A 140 -20.75 -13.75 16.26
CA ALA A 140 -19.88 -13.26 17.31
C ALA A 140 -18.69 -14.20 17.51
N GLY A 141 -17.47 -13.68 17.33
CA GLY A 141 -16.23 -14.47 17.45
C GLY A 141 -15.65 -14.99 16.14
N ALA A 142 -16.32 -14.85 14.98
CA ALA A 142 -15.83 -15.37 13.71
C ALA A 142 -14.39 -14.92 13.37
N LEU A 143 -14.07 -13.66 13.55
CA LEU A 143 -12.70 -13.18 13.38
C LEU A 143 -11.75 -13.78 14.43
N LEU A 144 -12.19 -13.93 15.67
CA LEU A 144 -11.36 -14.52 16.73
C LEU A 144 -10.99 -15.98 16.41
N GLU A 145 -11.91 -16.75 15.84
CA GLU A 145 -11.64 -18.12 15.37
C GLU A 145 -10.52 -18.12 14.33
N VAL A 146 -10.57 -17.23 13.34
CA VAL A 146 -9.52 -17.07 12.32
C VAL A 146 -8.18 -16.72 12.97
N LEU A 147 -8.16 -15.74 13.88
CA LEU A 147 -6.92 -15.32 14.57
C LEU A 147 -6.36 -16.44 15.46
N THR A 148 -7.23 -17.24 16.07
CA THR A 148 -6.84 -18.37 16.94
C THR A 148 -6.06 -19.42 16.16
N GLU A 149 -6.40 -19.70 14.90
CA GLU A 149 -5.69 -20.67 14.07
C GLU A 149 -4.20 -20.30 13.85
N PHE A 150 -3.89 -19.01 13.79
CA PHE A 150 -2.51 -18.53 13.74
C PHE A 150 -1.86 -18.49 15.13
N ALA A 151 -2.58 -17.95 16.11
CA ALA A 151 -2.05 -17.72 17.46
C ALA A 151 -1.58 -19.00 18.15
N VAL A 152 -2.40 -20.07 18.12
CA VAL A 152 -2.07 -21.36 18.76
C VAL A 152 -0.88 -22.07 18.11
N ARG A 153 -0.51 -21.68 16.88
CA ARG A 153 0.66 -22.22 16.17
C ARG A 153 1.88 -21.28 16.21
N GLY A 154 1.76 -20.15 16.94
CA GLY A 154 2.84 -19.18 17.07
C GLY A 154 3.18 -18.49 15.74
N VAL A 155 2.21 -18.31 14.85
CA VAL A 155 2.36 -17.58 13.60
C VAL A 155 1.96 -16.12 13.83
N ASN A 156 2.89 -15.20 13.62
CA ASN A 156 2.64 -13.77 13.74
C ASN A 156 1.94 -13.23 12.49
N LEU A 157 0.98 -12.30 12.70
CA LEU A 157 0.29 -11.60 11.62
C LEU A 157 0.84 -10.19 11.50
N THR A 158 1.24 -9.79 10.29
CA THR A 158 1.81 -8.46 10.01
C THR A 158 0.80 -7.51 9.38
N PHE A 159 -0.29 -8.06 8.85
CA PHE A 159 -1.37 -7.28 8.25
C PHE A 159 -2.69 -8.03 8.37
N ILE A 160 -3.75 -7.29 8.67
CA ILE A 160 -5.13 -7.75 8.56
C ILE A 160 -6.03 -6.60 8.12
N GLN A 161 -6.86 -6.85 7.14
CA GLN A 161 -7.84 -5.88 6.68
C GLN A 161 -9.16 -6.56 6.33
N SER A 162 -10.25 -6.15 6.98
CA SER A 162 -11.60 -6.56 6.59
C SER A 162 -12.06 -5.80 5.35
N ARG A 163 -12.72 -6.51 4.44
CA ARG A 163 -13.28 -5.95 3.22
C ARG A 163 -14.67 -6.56 2.98
N PRO A 164 -15.70 -5.74 2.67
CA PRO A 164 -17.00 -6.27 2.29
C PRO A 164 -16.88 -7.04 0.96
N THR A 165 -17.57 -8.16 0.83
CA THR A 165 -17.56 -8.93 -0.42
C THR A 165 -18.34 -8.24 -1.54
N GLY A 166 -19.21 -7.29 -1.21
CA GLY A 166 -20.06 -6.59 -2.17
C GLY A 166 -21.25 -7.42 -2.69
N ARG A 167 -21.39 -8.66 -2.22
CA ARG A 167 -22.51 -9.53 -2.62
C ARG A 167 -23.75 -9.31 -1.77
N GLU A 168 -23.59 -9.30 -0.44
CA GLU A 168 -24.65 -9.08 0.53
C GLU A 168 -24.13 -8.32 1.74
N LEU A 169 -25.02 -7.63 2.49
CA LEU A 169 -24.69 -6.99 3.75
C LEU A 169 -24.31 -8.06 4.79
N GLY A 170 -23.18 -7.85 5.50
CA GLY A 170 -22.69 -8.78 6.52
C GLY A 170 -21.72 -9.83 6.00
N HIS A 171 -21.44 -9.91 4.69
CA HIS A 171 -20.43 -10.81 4.15
C HIS A 171 -19.09 -10.07 3.99
N TYR A 172 -18.11 -10.52 4.75
CA TYR A 172 -16.75 -9.95 4.76
C TYR A 172 -15.72 -11.03 4.41
N HIS A 173 -14.62 -10.58 3.83
CA HIS A 173 -13.39 -11.36 3.77
C HIS A 173 -12.25 -10.57 4.44
N PHE A 174 -11.29 -11.31 4.96
CA PHE A 174 -10.11 -10.73 5.58
C PHE A 174 -8.89 -11.00 4.72
N ILE A 175 -8.20 -9.94 4.31
CA ILE A 175 -6.87 -10.07 3.73
C ILE A 175 -5.91 -10.14 4.91
N ILE A 176 -5.09 -11.18 4.92
CA ILE A 176 -4.18 -11.49 6.03
C ILE A 176 -2.78 -11.74 5.46
N ASP A 177 -1.78 -11.12 6.09
CA ASP A 177 -0.38 -11.47 5.89
C ASP A 177 0.18 -12.09 7.15
N ALA A 178 0.69 -13.30 7.02
CA ALA A 178 1.33 -14.08 8.08
C ALA A 178 2.84 -14.19 7.84
N GLU A 179 3.63 -14.19 8.91
CA GLU A 179 5.07 -14.44 8.84
C GLU A 179 5.33 -15.93 8.61
N GLY A 180 6.25 -16.21 7.69
CA GLY A 180 6.68 -17.55 7.31
C GLY A 180 6.14 -17.99 5.95
N HIS A 181 6.72 -19.07 5.45
CA HIS A 181 6.37 -19.66 4.15
C HIS A 181 5.31 -20.75 4.32
N ILE A 182 4.48 -21.00 3.31
CA ILE A 182 3.45 -22.06 3.33
C ILE A 182 4.03 -23.46 3.62
N ASN A 183 5.30 -23.70 3.27
CA ASN A 183 6.00 -24.94 3.54
C ASN A 183 6.48 -25.06 5.01
N ASP A 184 6.40 -24.01 5.80
CA ASP A 184 6.63 -24.08 7.23
C ASP A 184 5.44 -24.80 7.88
N ALA A 185 5.70 -25.85 8.67
CA ALA A 185 4.63 -26.66 9.25
C ALA A 185 3.58 -25.80 9.99
N ARG A 186 4.02 -24.77 10.77
CA ARG A 186 3.12 -23.88 11.50
C ARG A 186 2.16 -23.12 10.59
N VAL A 187 2.68 -22.58 9.47
CA VAL A 187 1.88 -21.82 8.50
C VAL A 187 0.95 -22.75 7.74
N GLY A 188 1.45 -23.88 7.23
CA GLY A 188 0.65 -24.90 6.54
C GLY A 188 -0.48 -25.45 7.40
N ASP A 189 -0.21 -25.72 8.68
CA ASP A 189 -1.20 -26.20 9.63
C ASP A 189 -2.24 -25.11 9.96
N ALA A 190 -1.83 -23.83 10.04
CA ALA A 190 -2.77 -22.71 10.21
C ALA A 190 -3.73 -22.62 9.03
N LEU A 191 -3.24 -22.67 7.79
CA LEU A 191 -4.10 -22.67 6.61
C LEU A 191 -5.03 -23.88 6.54
N THR A 192 -4.56 -25.04 7.00
CA THR A 192 -5.38 -26.25 7.10
C THR A 192 -6.51 -26.08 8.12
N GLY A 193 -6.23 -25.46 9.27
CA GLY A 193 -7.23 -25.11 10.28
C GLY A 193 -8.26 -24.12 9.74
N LEU A 194 -7.81 -23.06 9.08
CA LEU A 194 -8.68 -22.05 8.47
C LEU A 194 -9.67 -22.63 7.47
N ARG A 195 -9.27 -23.61 6.65
CA ARG A 195 -10.16 -24.30 5.69
C ARG A 195 -11.34 -25.05 6.34
N ARG A 196 -11.29 -25.29 7.66
CA ARG A 196 -12.36 -25.95 8.40
C ARG A 196 -13.39 -24.98 8.97
N ILE A 197 -12.98 -23.72 9.19
CA ILE A 197 -13.80 -22.70 9.85
C ILE A 197 -14.28 -21.60 8.89
N CYS A 198 -13.57 -21.38 7.78
CA CYS A 198 -13.95 -20.41 6.76
C CYS A 198 -14.76 -21.06 5.65
N GLU A 199 -15.63 -20.29 5.01
CA GLU A 199 -16.35 -20.71 3.81
C GLU A 199 -15.40 -21.01 2.65
N ASP A 200 -14.41 -20.13 2.47
CA ASP A 200 -13.35 -20.27 1.46
C ASP A 200 -12.07 -19.60 1.92
N ILE A 201 -10.94 -20.09 1.39
CA ILE A 201 -9.63 -19.49 1.57
C ILE A 201 -8.94 -19.37 0.23
N ARG A 202 -8.71 -18.16 -0.19
CA ARG A 202 -7.89 -17.88 -1.35
C ARG A 202 -6.45 -17.64 -0.92
N PHE A 203 -5.57 -18.56 -1.27
CA PHE A 203 -4.13 -18.39 -1.11
C PHE A 203 -3.63 -17.38 -2.12
N LEU A 204 -2.97 -16.31 -1.65
CA LEU A 204 -2.47 -15.22 -2.49
C LEU A 204 -0.97 -15.32 -2.77
N GLY A 205 -0.23 -16.14 -2.04
CA GLY A 205 1.19 -16.40 -2.27
C GLY A 205 2.01 -16.54 -1.00
N SER A 206 3.18 -17.19 -1.14
CA SER A 206 4.26 -17.17 -0.16
C SER A 206 5.54 -16.72 -0.86
N TYR A 207 6.23 -15.73 -0.30
CA TYR A 207 7.29 -15.01 -0.98
C TYR A 207 8.24 -14.36 0.02
N PRO A 208 9.51 -14.10 -0.39
CA PRO A 208 10.47 -13.37 0.43
C PRO A 208 9.94 -11.98 0.82
N ARG A 209 10.11 -11.61 2.09
CA ARG A 209 9.79 -10.26 2.59
C ARG A 209 10.82 -9.26 2.07
N ALA A 210 10.36 -8.07 1.71
CA ALA A 210 11.21 -6.91 1.55
C ALA A 210 11.45 -6.27 2.93
N ASP A 211 12.70 -5.91 3.21
CA ASP A 211 13.10 -5.14 4.39
C ASP A 211 13.07 -3.65 4.14
#